data_ec24cc041cc690b682c0fd74b943d92e
#
_entry.id   ec24cc041cc690b682c0fd74b943d92e
#
_cell.length_a   1.000
_cell.length_b   1.000
_cell.length_c   1.000
_cell.angle_alpha   90.00
_cell.angle_beta   90.00
_cell.angle_gamma   90.00
#
_symmetry.space_group_name_H-M   'P 1'
#
loop_
_entity.id
_entity.type
_entity.pdbx_description
1 polymer ?
#
loop_
_entity_poly.entity_id
_entity_poly.type
_entity_poly.pdbx_seq_one_letter_code
_entity_poly.pdbx_strand_id
1 'polypeptide(L)'
;DEASRLVSIEGSGAGGRRGSKSKAPTSPESAVTAAVLGPDGQQVGQVRLWVLGSDTLLTKADAAFREKTFNAMGLAALVAIVIAIVIGFLVSRMFTTPIKRITDTARQIREGDLHARTGMRGDDEIDQLGETFDEMASSLEKDLKHERRLTSDVAHELRTPLMAMQATVEAMQDGVYPTDFEHLETVASETRRLARLVQQTLDLSRLENHTAPLNLEPVDVVQLVRNIVNNQEQLFRTKDLHLRFIDETQGRSAVIDIDPDMITQCVINLMSNAMRYTPEDGWVVVSVKLDRKHVMITVSDTGIGIAKEDLARIFGRFWRADASRAREAGGLGVGLAVTKQIVERHHGFIAVESELEKGTTFTIHLPREHVNEPSSSTIKH
;
A
#
# COMPACT_ATOMS: atom_id res chain seq x y z
N ASP A 1 -50.55 95.46 -11.39
CA ASP A 1 -49.70 94.51 -10.69
C ASP A 1 -50.39 93.74 -9.59
N GLU A 2 -51.29 92.87 -9.97
CA GLU A 2 -51.89 91.97 -9.03
C GLU A 2 -51.03 90.75 -8.84
N ALA A 3 -50.66 90.64 -7.62
CA ALA A 3 -49.79 89.57 -7.14
C ALA A 3 -50.27 88.16 -7.57
N SER A 4 -49.51 87.51 -8.28
CA SER A 4 -49.66 86.10 -8.55
C SER A 4 -49.79 85.33 -7.20
N ARG A 5 -51.01 85.08 -6.76
CA ARG A 5 -51.24 84.20 -5.61
C ARG A 5 -50.95 82.75 -6.00
N LEU A 6 -49.92 82.26 -5.49
CA LEU A 6 -49.63 80.84 -5.50
C LEU A 6 -50.67 80.11 -4.61
N VAL A 7 -51.64 79.46 -5.24
CA VAL A 7 -52.54 78.57 -4.58
C VAL A 7 -51.94 77.15 -4.71
N SER A 8 -51.36 76.66 -3.66
CA SER A 8 -50.98 75.25 -3.62
C SER A 8 -52.25 74.42 -3.27
N ILE A 9 -52.73 73.68 -4.24
CA ILE A 9 -53.69 72.63 -3.99
C ILE A 9 -52.92 71.34 -3.76
N GLU A 10 -52.81 70.92 -2.51
CA GLU A 10 -52.34 69.52 -2.25
C GLU A 10 -53.49 68.60 -2.68
N GLY A 11 -53.30 67.83 -3.70
CA GLY A 11 -54.14 66.70 -4.06
C GLY A 11 -54.05 65.64 -2.99
N SER A 12 -54.81 65.71 -1.98
CA SER A 12 -54.93 64.70 -0.98
C SER A 12 -56.17 63.82 -1.29
N GLY A 13 -55.92 62.57 -1.40
CA GLY A 13 -56.95 61.64 -1.07
C GLY A 13 -57.43 61.86 0.38
N ALA A 14 -58.73 62.17 0.54
CA ALA A 14 -59.52 62.17 1.73
C ALA A 14 -58.87 62.68 3.03
N GLY A 15 -59.17 63.96 3.37
CA GLY A 15 -58.87 64.44 4.71
C GLY A 15 -58.30 65.85 4.76
N GLY A 16 -59.16 66.87 4.56
CA GLY A 16 -58.76 68.28 4.54
C GLY A 16 -58.07 68.75 5.80
N ARG A 17 -56.81 69.17 5.69
CA ARG A 17 -56.19 70.16 6.58
C ARG A 17 -55.57 71.22 5.74
N ARG A 18 -56.05 72.47 5.97
CA ARG A 18 -55.50 73.68 5.34
C ARG A 18 -54.04 73.87 5.69
N GLY A 19 -53.24 73.94 4.65
CA GLY A 19 -52.19 74.90 4.59
C GLY A 19 -50.82 74.58 5.23
N SER A 20 -49.99 73.88 4.53
CA SER A 20 -48.59 74.21 4.56
C SER A 20 -48.21 74.75 3.19
N LYS A 21 -47.66 75.99 3.14
CA LYS A 21 -47.15 76.60 1.91
C LYS A 21 -45.89 75.86 1.48
N SER A 22 -46.00 74.93 0.58
CA SER A 22 -44.85 74.31 -0.07
C SER A 22 -44.11 75.33 -0.95
N LYS A 23 -42.84 75.55 -0.78
CA LYS A 23 -42.03 76.41 -1.66
C LYS A 23 -41.91 75.74 -3.01
N ALA A 24 -42.30 76.46 -4.08
CA ALA A 24 -42.11 75.98 -5.43
C ALA A 24 -40.65 75.75 -5.75
N PRO A 25 -40.26 74.71 -6.47
CA PRO A 25 -38.90 74.46 -6.87
C PRO A 25 -38.36 75.60 -7.73
N THR A 26 -37.09 75.94 -7.50
CA THR A 26 -36.37 77.04 -8.21
C THR A 26 -35.88 76.63 -9.58
N SER A 27 -35.90 75.36 -9.93
CA SER A 27 -35.44 74.81 -11.24
C SER A 27 -36.61 74.48 -12.14
N PRO A 28 -36.64 74.97 -13.39
CA PRO A 28 -37.71 74.77 -14.34
C PRO A 28 -37.83 73.30 -14.83
N GLU A 29 -36.83 72.48 -14.70
CA GLU A 29 -36.79 71.10 -15.24
C GLU A 29 -37.67 70.08 -14.49
N SER A 30 -38.16 70.41 -13.31
CA SER A 30 -38.96 69.52 -12.47
C SER A 30 -40.46 69.85 -12.41
N ALA A 31 -40.92 70.81 -13.19
CA ALA A 31 -42.30 71.25 -13.17
C ALA A 31 -42.94 71.27 -14.57
N VAL A 32 -44.08 70.63 -14.71
CA VAL A 32 -44.91 70.76 -15.92
C VAL A 32 -45.76 71.97 -15.77
N THR A 33 -45.64 72.92 -16.71
CA THR A 33 -46.39 74.17 -16.74
C THR A 33 -47.44 74.14 -17.84
N ALA A 34 -48.70 74.40 -17.48
CA ALA A 34 -49.78 74.54 -18.44
C ALA A 34 -50.39 75.96 -18.32
N ALA A 35 -50.60 76.57 -19.46
CA ALA A 35 -51.29 77.91 -19.51
C ALA A 35 -52.77 77.75 -19.33
N VAL A 36 -53.36 78.59 -18.49
CA VAL A 36 -54.81 78.70 -18.35
C VAL A 36 -55.29 79.87 -19.24
N LEU A 37 -56.12 79.51 -20.20
CA LEU A 37 -56.70 80.48 -21.16
C LEU A 37 -58.05 80.93 -20.68
N GLY A 38 -58.33 82.23 -20.73
CA GLY A 38 -59.69 82.82 -20.44
C GLY A 38 -60.66 82.59 -21.60
N PRO A 39 -61.95 82.98 -21.46
CA PRO A 39 -63.00 82.83 -22.48
C PRO A 39 -62.66 83.54 -23.77
N ASP A 40 -61.74 84.53 -23.69
CA ASP A 40 -61.32 85.38 -24.82
C ASP A 40 -60.03 84.90 -25.47
N GLY A 41 -59.55 83.67 -25.10
CA GLY A 41 -58.34 83.09 -25.65
C GLY A 41 -57.02 83.66 -25.13
N GLN A 42 -57.09 84.66 -24.21
CA GLN A 42 -55.88 85.22 -23.60
C GLN A 42 -55.44 84.39 -22.39
N GLN A 43 -54.14 84.30 -22.20
CA GLN A 43 -53.55 83.57 -21.09
C GLN A 43 -53.87 84.32 -19.78
N VAL A 44 -54.76 83.80 -18.91
CA VAL A 44 -55.20 84.43 -17.66
C VAL A 44 -54.30 83.92 -16.48
N GLY A 45 -53.54 82.82 -16.68
CA GLY A 45 -52.74 82.30 -15.61
C GLY A 45 -51.89 81.10 -16.07
N GLN A 46 -51.08 80.59 -15.17
CA GLN A 46 -50.29 79.36 -15.38
C GLN A 46 -50.47 78.42 -14.18
N VAL A 47 -50.71 77.15 -14.46
CA VAL A 47 -50.66 76.07 -13.49
C VAL A 47 -49.35 75.36 -13.60
N ARG A 48 -48.60 75.26 -12.52
CA ARG A 48 -47.38 74.50 -12.42
C ARG A 48 -47.58 73.27 -11.57
N LEU A 49 -47.31 72.12 -12.14
CA LEU A 49 -47.35 70.85 -11.41
C LEU A 49 -45.91 70.35 -11.27
N TRP A 50 -45.54 70.01 -10.11
CA TRP A 50 -44.23 69.40 -9.81
C TRP A 50 -44.38 68.21 -8.88
N VAL A 51 -43.55 67.25 -9.04
CA VAL A 51 -43.44 66.10 -8.13
C VAL A 51 -42.46 66.47 -7.04
N LEU A 52 -42.92 66.49 -5.83
CA LEU A 52 -42.00 66.55 -4.67
C LEU A 52 -41.16 65.28 -4.65
N GLY A 53 -39.87 65.41 -4.51
CA GLY A 53 -38.96 64.26 -4.55
C GLY A 53 -39.44 63.12 -3.62
N SER A 54 -39.04 61.91 -3.97
CA SER A 54 -39.51 60.68 -3.29
C SER A 54 -39.47 60.78 -1.75
N ASP A 55 -38.56 61.56 -1.21
CA ASP A 55 -38.36 61.70 0.23
C ASP A 55 -39.41 62.64 0.92
N THR A 56 -40.08 63.50 0.12
CA THR A 56 -41.12 64.44 0.66
C THR A 56 -42.53 63.84 0.60
N LEU A 57 -42.74 62.76 -0.19
CA LEU A 57 -43.98 62.01 -0.28
C LEU A 57 -44.12 60.92 0.79
N LEU A 58 -42.98 60.56 1.41
CA LEU A 58 -42.98 59.57 2.46
C LEU A 58 -43.54 60.16 3.76
N THR A 59 -44.52 59.48 4.33
CA THR A 59 -45.00 59.79 5.67
C THR A 59 -43.89 59.49 6.69
N LYS A 60 -43.94 60.14 7.87
CA LYS A 60 -42.96 59.80 8.93
C LYS A 60 -42.94 58.31 9.27
N ALA A 61 -44.09 57.62 9.08
CA ALA A 61 -44.18 56.17 9.27
C ALA A 61 -43.40 55.39 8.21
N ASP A 62 -43.49 55.82 6.95
CA ASP A 62 -42.75 55.16 5.84
C ASP A 62 -41.23 55.35 5.95
N ALA A 63 -40.80 56.54 6.36
CA ALA A 63 -39.36 56.81 6.61
C ALA A 63 -38.85 55.96 7.77
N ALA A 64 -39.57 55.86 8.86
CA ALA A 64 -39.19 55.01 10.00
C ALA A 64 -39.24 53.50 9.65
N PHE A 65 -40.19 53.07 8.82
CA PHE A 65 -40.23 51.70 8.30
C PHE A 65 -39.03 51.40 7.44
N ARG A 66 -38.68 52.29 6.49
CA ARG A 66 -37.48 52.16 5.63
C ARG A 66 -36.21 52.06 6.46
N GLU A 67 -36.00 52.92 7.44
CA GLU A 67 -34.82 52.91 8.32
C GLU A 67 -34.72 51.58 9.09
N LYS A 68 -35.83 51.11 9.70
CA LYS A 68 -35.88 49.83 10.42
C LYS A 68 -35.60 48.67 9.48
N THR A 69 -36.11 48.70 8.24
CA THR A 69 -35.88 47.65 7.25
C THR A 69 -34.42 47.61 6.82
N PHE A 70 -33.79 48.75 6.52
CA PHE A 70 -32.38 48.81 6.17
C PHE A 70 -31.48 48.37 7.32
N ASN A 71 -31.79 48.76 8.56
CA ASN A 71 -31.03 48.34 9.74
C ASN A 71 -31.19 46.81 9.96
N ALA A 72 -32.41 46.28 9.81
CA ALA A 72 -32.64 44.83 9.89
C ALA A 72 -31.91 44.06 8.78
N MET A 73 -31.93 44.56 7.54
CA MET A 73 -31.17 43.95 6.43
C MET A 73 -29.64 44.04 6.66
N GLY A 74 -29.16 45.18 7.17
CA GLY A 74 -27.74 45.32 7.54
C GLY A 74 -27.30 44.35 8.63
N LEU A 75 -28.13 44.20 9.68
CA LEU A 75 -27.87 43.21 10.72
C LEU A 75 -27.91 41.78 10.21
N ALA A 76 -28.89 41.44 9.38
CA ALA A 76 -29.02 40.12 8.76
C ALA A 76 -27.79 39.81 7.87
N ALA A 77 -27.34 40.77 7.06
CA ALA A 77 -26.15 40.62 6.26
C ALA A 77 -24.88 40.38 7.10
N LEU A 78 -24.73 41.13 8.18
CA LEU A 78 -23.60 40.97 9.09
C LEU A 78 -23.60 39.59 9.76
N VAL A 79 -24.77 39.14 10.24
CA VAL A 79 -24.93 37.79 10.82
C VAL A 79 -24.62 36.71 9.79
N ALA A 80 -25.10 36.85 8.55
CA ALA A 80 -24.81 35.92 7.48
C ALA A 80 -23.30 35.83 7.15
N ILE A 81 -22.61 36.97 7.13
CA ILE A 81 -21.14 37.02 6.92
C ILE A 81 -20.41 36.29 8.04
N VAL A 82 -20.79 36.55 9.30
CA VAL A 82 -20.18 35.88 10.45
C VAL A 82 -20.37 34.36 10.38
N ILE A 83 -21.60 33.92 10.08
CA ILE A 83 -21.90 32.48 9.91
C ILE A 83 -21.09 31.88 8.76
N ALA A 84 -20.96 32.56 7.62
CA ALA A 84 -20.18 32.10 6.49
C ALA A 84 -18.70 31.95 6.83
N ILE A 85 -18.13 32.90 7.59
CA ILE A 85 -16.73 32.82 8.05
C ILE A 85 -16.56 31.64 9.01
N VAL A 86 -17.47 31.44 9.96
CA VAL A 86 -17.41 30.33 10.91
C VAL A 86 -17.50 28.98 10.19
N ILE A 87 -18.47 28.86 9.29
CA ILE A 87 -18.63 27.61 8.49
C ILE A 87 -17.39 27.38 7.63
N GLY A 88 -16.89 28.40 6.91
CA GLY A 88 -15.67 28.31 6.10
C GLY A 88 -14.45 27.88 6.91
N PHE A 89 -14.30 28.42 8.12
CA PHE A 89 -13.21 28.03 9.03
C PHE A 89 -13.36 26.56 9.50
N LEU A 90 -14.57 26.13 9.86
CA LEU A 90 -14.85 24.75 10.27
C LEU A 90 -14.59 23.77 9.14
N VAL A 91 -15.10 24.06 7.93
CA VAL A 91 -14.87 23.24 6.74
C VAL A 91 -13.37 23.16 6.40
N SER A 92 -12.66 24.28 6.43
CA SER A 92 -11.22 24.31 6.21
C SER A 92 -10.47 23.43 7.23
N ARG A 93 -10.85 23.51 8.49
CA ARG A 93 -10.21 22.70 9.55
C ARG A 93 -10.55 21.22 9.42
N MET A 94 -11.77 20.89 8.98
CA MET A 94 -12.26 19.51 8.85
C MET A 94 -11.67 18.79 7.64
N PHE A 95 -11.44 19.49 6.52
CA PHE A 95 -10.95 18.86 5.27
C PHE A 95 -9.52 19.24 4.91
N THR A 96 -9.19 20.52 4.95
CA THR A 96 -7.88 21.00 4.44
C THR A 96 -6.72 20.58 5.34
N THR A 97 -6.90 20.61 6.66
CA THR A 97 -5.84 20.28 7.61
C THR A 97 -5.45 18.79 7.55
N PRO A 98 -6.40 17.83 7.56
CA PRO A 98 -6.09 16.42 7.40
C PRO A 98 -5.42 16.09 6.07
N ILE A 99 -5.94 16.60 4.96
CA ILE A 99 -5.34 16.39 3.63
C ILE A 99 -3.91 16.92 3.57
N LYS A 100 -3.68 18.11 4.13
CA LYS A 100 -2.32 18.67 4.23
C LYS A 100 -1.39 17.77 5.06
N ARG A 101 -1.89 17.20 6.16
CA ARG A 101 -1.12 16.26 7.00
C ARG A 101 -0.70 15.02 6.22
N ILE A 102 -1.61 14.41 5.43
CA ILE A 102 -1.29 13.27 4.55
C ILE A 102 -0.23 13.69 3.52
N THR A 103 -0.39 14.85 2.89
CA THR A 103 0.56 15.37 1.89
C THR A 103 1.94 15.63 2.49
N ASP A 104 2.01 16.22 3.68
CA ASP A 104 3.28 16.50 4.36
C ASP A 104 3.97 15.20 4.79
N THR A 105 3.22 14.21 5.29
CA THR A 105 3.74 12.87 5.62
C THR A 105 4.26 12.16 4.37
N ALA A 106 3.52 12.21 3.25
CA ALA A 106 3.98 11.65 1.97
C ALA A 106 5.30 12.28 1.50
N ARG A 107 5.47 13.59 1.71
CA ARG A 107 6.72 14.31 1.41
C ARG A 107 7.87 13.83 2.29
N GLN A 108 7.65 13.68 3.60
CA GLN A 108 8.66 13.16 4.54
C GLN A 108 9.12 11.75 4.15
N ILE A 109 8.19 10.86 3.80
CA ILE A 109 8.50 9.50 3.32
C ILE A 109 9.36 9.56 2.05
N ARG A 110 8.98 10.41 1.08
CA ARG A 110 9.76 10.62 -0.15
C ARG A 110 11.18 11.14 0.12
N GLU A 111 11.36 11.98 1.14
CA GLU A 111 12.66 12.53 1.56
C GLU A 111 13.49 11.53 2.37
N GLY A 112 12.93 10.34 2.65
CA GLY A 112 13.64 9.23 3.28
C GLY A 112 13.25 8.93 4.72
N ASP A 113 12.36 9.71 5.34
CA ASP A 113 11.79 9.37 6.65
C ASP A 113 10.67 8.35 6.52
N LEU A 114 11.05 7.09 6.46
CA LEU A 114 10.12 5.97 6.33
C LEU A 114 9.28 5.72 7.60
N HIS A 115 9.61 6.37 8.72
CA HIS A 115 8.86 6.23 9.97
C HIS A 115 7.71 7.25 10.08
N ALA A 116 7.68 8.26 9.22
CA ALA A 116 6.61 9.24 9.23
C ALA A 116 5.24 8.58 9.04
N ARG A 117 4.28 8.97 9.86
CA ARG A 117 2.89 8.49 9.82
C ARG A 117 1.94 9.67 9.98
N THR A 118 0.77 9.56 9.40
CA THR A 118 -0.28 10.55 9.59
C THR A 118 -0.84 10.49 11.01
N GLY A 119 -0.90 9.29 11.59
CA GLY A 119 -1.46 9.04 12.92
C GLY A 119 -2.94 9.42 13.00
N MET A 120 -3.63 9.48 11.86
CA MET A 120 -5.06 9.75 11.78
C MET A 120 -5.81 8.47 12.14
N ARG A 121 -6.84 8.63 12.98
CA ARG A 121 -7.73 7.54 13.38
C ARG A 121 -9.09 8.14 13.65
N GLY A 122 -10.13 7.58 13.07
CA GLY A 122 -11.51 8.01 13.23
C GLY A 122 -12.44 7.22 12.31
N ASP A 123 -13.71 7.60 12.29
CA ASP A 123 -14.75 6.88 11.56
C ASP A 123 -15.14 7.58 10.25
N ASP A 124 -14.53 8.74 9.92
CA ASP A 124 -14.80 9.43 8.67
C ASP A 124 -13.90 8.95 7.52
N GLU A 125 -14.28 9.28 6.30
CA GLU A 125 -13.58 8.83 5.08
C GLU A 125 -12.16 9.40 4.97
N ILE A 126 -11.89 10.55 5.57
CA ILE A 126 -10.58 11.20 5.58
C ILE A 126 -9.65 10.52 6.59
N ASP A 127 -10.17 10.14 7.74
CA ASP A 127 -9.43 9.38 8.74
C ASP A 127 -9.10 7.97 8.21
N GLN A 128 -10.06 7.31 7.53
CA GLN A 128 -9.85 6.02 6.87
C GLN A 128 -8.78 6.11 5.76
N LEU A 129 -8.77 7.22 4.99
CA LEU A 129 -7.70 7.47 4.01
C LEU A 129 -6.33 7.60 4.71
N GLY A 130 -6.27 8.30 5.85
CA GLY A 130 -5.06 8.44 6.65
C GLY A 130 -4.55 7.10 7.19
N GLU A 131 -5.44 6.25 7.68
CA GLU A 131 -5.12 4.91 8.18
C GLU A 131 -4.60 4.00 7.06
N THR A 132 -5.30 3.95 5.91
CA THR A 132 -4.86 3.20 4.73
C THR A 132 -3.49 3.69 4.23
N PHE A 133 -3.25 5.02 4.27
CA PHE A 133 -1.95 5.59 3.95
C PHE A 133 -0.85 5.13 4.91
N ASP A 134 -1.13 5.08 6.22
CA ASP A 134 -0.18 4.60 7.24
C ASP A 134 0.11 3.11 7.09
N GLU A 135 -0.88 2.28 6.70
CA GLU A 135 -0.69 0.87 6.36
C GLU A 135 0.23 0.72 5.15
N MET A 136 -0.02 1.47 4.08
CA MET A 136 0.84 1.49 2.88
C MET A 136 2.27 1.92 3.24
N ALA A 137 2.44 2.99 4.04
CA ALA A 137 3.74 3.45 4.50
C ALA A 137 4.47 2.39 5.34
N SER A 138 3.74 1.62 6.15
CA SER A 138 4.29 0.52 6.95
C SER A 138 4.74 -0.65 6.09
N SER A 139 4.00 -0.97 5.04
CA SER A 139 4.40 -1.99 4.05
C SER A 139 5.65 -1.56 3.31
N LEU A 140 5.68 -0.34 2.78
CA LEU A 140 6.86 0.21 2.08
C LEU A 140 8.12 0.22 2.97
N GLU A 141 7.99 0.59 4.24
CA GLU A 141 9.11 0.56 5.19
C GLU A 141 9.65 -0.87 5.38
N LYS A 142 8.74 -1.86 5.53
CA LYS A 142 9.12 -3.27 5.65
C LYS A 142 9.83 -3.77 4.40
N ASP A 143 9.30 -3.43 3.21
CA ASP A 143 9.84 -3.86 1.92
C ASP A 143 11.25 -3.28 1.70
N LEU A 144 11.45 -1.99 1.94
CA LEU A 144 12.76 -1.35 1.82
C LEU A 144 13.77 -1.86 2.86
N LYS A 145 13.35 -2.14 4.09
CA LYS A 145 14.22 -2.79 5.09
C LYS A 145 14.63 -4.19 4.65
N HIS A 146 13.69 -4.92 4.07
CA HIS A 146 13.91 -6.26 3.54
C HIS A 146 14.91 -6.24 2.38
N GLU A 147 14.74 -5.34 1.42
CA GLU A 147 15.65 -5.14 0.28
C GLU A 147 17.06 -4.76 0.71
N ARG A 148 17.19 -3.81 1.66
CA ARG A 148 18.51 -3.41 2.20
C ARG A 148 19.23 -4.57 2.89
N ARG A 149 18.49 -5.38 3.66
CA ARG A 149 19.07 -6.59 4.28
C ARG A 149 19.53 -7.59 3.21
N LEU A 150 18.68 -7.86 2.21
CA LEU A 150 19.04 -8.76 1.11
C LEU A 150 20.34 -8.32 0.44
N THR A 151 20.45 -7.05 0.06
CA THR A 151 21.66 -6.51 -0.59
C THR A 151 22.91 -6.65 0.28
N SER A 152 22.78 -6.37 1.58
CA SER A 152 23.86 -6.52 2.55
C SER A 152 24.29 -7.98 2.72
N ASP A 153 23.32 -8.87 2.87
CA ASP A 153 23.56 -10.30 3.09
C ASP A 153 24.22 -10.94 1.84
N VAL A 154 23.70 -10.62 0.65
CA VAL A 154 24.30 -11.06 -0.63
C VAL A 154 25.74 -10.55 -0.77
N ALA A 155 25.97 -9.26 -0.51
CA ALA A 155 27.33 -8.70 -0.60
C ALA A 155 28.31 -9.39 0.37
N HIS A 156 27.86 -9.75 1.57
CA HIS A 156 28.67 -10.45 2.55
C HIS A 156 29.00 -11.88 2.11
N GLU A 157 28.00 -12.62 1.63
CA GLU A 157 28.15 -14.01 1.18
C GLU A 157 28.94 -14.13 -0.14
N LEU A 158 28.95 -13.10 -0.99
CA LEU A 158 29.79 -13.03 -2.18
C LEU A 158 31.25 -12.69 -1.85
N ARG A 159 31.51 -11.84 -0.86
CA ARG A 159 32.84 -11.38 -0.48
C ARG A 159 33.72 -12.54 0.03
N THR A 160 33.16 -13.42 0.85
CA THR A 160 33.90 -14.51 1.50
C THR A 160 34.56 -15.46 0.51
N PRO A 161 33.85 -16.08 -0.47
CA PRO A 161 34.46 -16.96 -1.46
C PRO A 161 35.43 -16.20 -2.40
N LEU A 162 35.07 -14.94 -2.73
CA LEU A 162 35.92 -14.10 -3.58
C LEU A 162 37.30 -13.85 -2.93
N MET A 163 37.32 -13.49 -1.64
CA MET A 163 38.57 -13.28 -0.90
C MET A 163 39.35 -14.58 -0.71
N ALA A 164 38.69 -15.72 -0.53
CA ALA A 164 39.37 -17.02 -0.45
C ALA A 164 40.04 -17.37 -1.78
N MET A 165 39.34 -17.20 -2.90
CA MET A 165 39.93 -17.40 -4.23
C MET A 165 41.11 -16.45 -4.47
N GLN A 166 40.94 -15.16 -4.16
CA GLN A 166 42.00 -14.15 -4.32
C GLN A 166 43.23 -14.50 -3.50
N ALA A 167 43.06 -14.81 -2.21
CA ALA A 167 44.19 -15.19 -1.34
C ALA A 167 44.90 -16.45 -1.83
N THR A 168 44.17 -17.45 -2.33
CA THR A 168 44.79 -18.66 -2.90
C THR A 168 45.59 -18.34 -4.15
N VAL A 169 45.07 -17.51 -5.06
CA VAL A 169 45.77 -17.10 -6.29
C VAL A 169 46.99 -16.22 -5.98
N GLU A 170 46.88 -15.25 -5.05
CA GLU A 170 48.00 -14.42 -4.60
C GLU A 170 49.10 -15.28 -3.98
N ALA A 171 48.77 -16.26 -3.11
CA ALA A 171 49.73 -17.19 -2.52
C ALA A 171 50.43 -18.08 -3.57
N MET A 172 49.74 -18.45 -4.67
CA MET A 172 50.35 -19.14 -5.78
C MET A 172 51.28 -18.21 -6.59
N GLN A 173 50.90 -16.95 -6.80
CA GLN A 173 51.75 -15.96 -7.51
C GLN A 173 53.00 -15.62 -6.73
N ASP A 174 52.92 -15.54 -5.41
CA ASP A 174 54.06 -15.28 -4.52
C ASP A 174 54.93 -16.52 -4.27
N GLY A 175 54.56 -17.69 -4.84
CA GLY A 175 55.32 -18.94 -4.69
C GLY A 175 55.15 -19.59 -3.29
N VAL A 176 54.20 -19.13 -2.49
CA VAL A 176 53.87 -19.71 -1.16
C VAL A 176 53.11 -21.02 -1.34
N TYR A 177 52.19 -21.07 -2.31
CA TYR A 177 51.48 -22.27 -2.69
C TYR A 177 51.95 -22.76 -4.06
N PRO A 178 52.06 -24.09 -4.27
CA PRO A 178 52.33 -24.63 -5.60
C PRO A 178 51.14 -24.44 -6.53
N THR A 179 51.39 -24.22 -7.81
CA THR A 179 50.35 -24.18 -8.85
C THR A 179 49.99 -25.61 -9.26
N ASP A 180 49.44 -26.38 -8.35
CA ASP A 180 49.04 -27.77 -8.54
C ASP A 180 47.54 -27.96 -8.68
N PHE A 181 47.11 -29.19 -8.90
CA PHE A 181 45.69 -29.53 -9.07
C PHE A 181 44.86 -29.21 -7.83
N GLU A 182 45.40 -29.37 -6.62
CA GLU A 182 44.66 -29.18 -5.37
C GLU A 182 44.29 -27.71 -5.18
N HIS A 183 45.23 -26.78 -5.35
CA HIS A 183 44.96 -25.35 -5.21
C HIS A 183 44.08 -24.80 -6.34
N LEU A 184 44.30 -25.30 -7.60
CA LEU A 184 43.42 -24.94 -8.73
C LEU A 184 42.02 -25.46 -8.54
N GLU A 185 41.82 -26.68 -8.00
CA GLU A 185 40.51 -27.24 -7.69
C GLU A 185 39.80 -26.45 -6.56
N THR A 186 40.58 -25.96 -5.59
CA THR A 186 40.04 -25.06 -4.55
C THR A 186 39.45 -23.80 -5.18
N VAL A 187 40.15 -23.12 -6.07
CA VAL A 187 39.67 -21.93 -6.78
C VAL A 187 38.45 -22.28 -7.65
N ALA A 188 38.50 -23.40 -8.38
CA ALA A 188 37.40 -23.85 -9.23
C ALA A 188 36.17 -24.20 -8.43
N SER A 189 36.32 -24.84 -7.25
CA SER A 189 35.18 -25.18 -6.36
C SER A 189 34.49 -23.94 -5.78
N GLU A 190 35.28 -22.93 -5.35
CA GLU A 190 34.72 -21.66 -4.88
C GLU A 190 34.05 -20.86 -6.02
N THR A 191 34.58 -20.92 -7.24
CA THR A 191 33.96 -20.32 -8.43
C THR A 191 32.59 -20.97 -8.70
N ARG A 192 32.52 -22.31 -8.69
CA ARG A 192 31.26 -23.04 -8.86
C ARG A 192 30.26 -22.73 -7.71
N ARG A 193 30.78 -22.57 -6.48
CA ARG A 193 29.95 -22.15 -5.34
C ARG A 193 29.39 -20.77 -5.52
N LEU A 194 30.21 -19.81 -5.98
CA LEU A 194 29.78 -18.42 -6.26
C LEU A 194 28.70 -18.39 -7.35
N ALA A 195 28.88 -19.13 -8.45
CA ALA A 195 27.89 -19.21 -9.51
C ALA A 195 26.54 -19.74 -9.01
N ARG A 196 26.56 -20.79 -8.18
CA ARG A 196 25.30 -21.30 -7.54
C ARG A 196 24.66 -20.29 -6.62
N LEU A 197 25.43 -19.52 -5.83
CA LEU A 197 24.91 -18.47 -4.96
C LEU A 197 24.20 -17.37 -5.75
N VAL A 198 24.82 -16.90 -6.83
CA VAL A 198 24.23 -15.90 -7.72
C VAL A 198 22.90 -16.42 -8.29
N GLN A 199 22.89 -17.64 -8.83
CA GLN A 199 21.69 -18.23 -9.41
C GLN A 199 20.56 -18.36 -8.38
N GLN A 200 20.82 -18.89 -7.19
CA GLN A 200 19.83 -19.04 -6.13
C GLN A 200 19.31 -17.70 -5.63
N THR A 201 20.15 -16.66 -5.60
CA THR A 201 19.74 -15.31 -5.22
C THR A 201 18.81 -14.70 -6.27
N LEU A 202 19.10 -14.90 -7.55
CA LEU A 202 18.24 -14.46 -8.66
C LEU A 202 16.89 -15.19 -8.64
N ASP A 203 16.89 -16.50 -8.41
CA ASP A 203 15.67 -17.29 -8.33
C ASP A 203 14.79 -16.83 -7.14
N LEU A 204 15.41 -16.60 -5.98
CA LEU A 204 14.72 -16.07 -4.82
C LEU A 204 14.12 -14.67 -5.08
N SER A 205 14.90 -13.77 -5.68
CA SER A 205 14.42 -12.43 -6.05
C SER A 205 13.25 -12.47 -7.02
N ARG A 206 13.25 -13.37 -8.01
CA ARG A 206 12.12 -13.56 -8.94
C ARG A 206 10.87 -14.11 -8.25
N LEU A 207 11.04 -15.01 -7.29
CA LEU A 207 9.95 -15.57 -6.50
C LEU A 207 9.30 -14.51 -5.60
N GLU A 208 10.10 -13.71 -4.92
CA GLU A 208 9.63 -12.67 -4.00
C GLU A 208 8.92 -11.52 -4.72
N ASN A 209 9.43 -11.10 -5.86
CA ASN A 209 8.82 -10.04 -6.67
C ASN A 209 7.60 -10.54 -7.49
N HIS A 210 7.18 -11.81 -7.31
CA HIS A 210 6.08 -12.43 -8.07
C HIS A 210 6.29 -12.35 -9.59
N THR A 211 7.53 -12.13 -10.07
CA THR A 211 7.84 -12.00 -11.50
C THR A 211 8.05 -13.35 -12.19
N ALA A 212 8.31 -14.40 -11.44
CA ALA A 212 8.31 -15.75 -11.98
C ALA A 212 6.86 -16.19 -12.25
N PRO A 213 6.48 -16.57 -13.47
CA PRO A 213 5.14 -17.11 -13.72
C PRO A 213 4.96 -18.41 -12.93
N LEU A 214 3.78 -18.63 -12.39
CA LEU A 214 3.39 -19.88 -11.75
C LEU A 214 2.62 -20.71 -12.80
N ASN A 215 3.20 -21.84 -13.19
CA ASN A 215 2.60 -22.73 -14.20
C ASN A 215 1.87 -23.87 -13.52
N LEU A 216 0.65 -23.59 -13.07
CA LEU A 216 -0.18 -24.60 -12.39
C LEU A 216 -0.75 -25.59 -13.40
N GLU A 217 -0.54 -26.89 -13.14
CA GLU A 217 -1.14 -27.99 -13.87
C GLU A 217 -1.56 -29.12 -12.91
N PRO A 218 -2.55 -29.94 -13.29
CA PRO A 218 -2.97 -31.08 -12.49
C PRO A 218 -1.88 -32.14 -12.43
N VAL A 219 -1.27 -32.33 -11.26
CA VAL A 219 -0.14 -33.25 -11.03
C VAL A 219 -0.48 -34.28 -9.96
N ASP A 220 -0.18 -35.53 -10.23
CA ASP A 220 -0.18 -36.58 -9.20
C ASP A 220 1.10 -36.44 -8.34
N VAL A 221 0.95 -35.90 -7.15
CA VAL A 221 2.05 -35.63 -6.21
C VAL A 221 2.76 -36.91 -5.79
N VAL A 222 2.06 -38.05 -5.70
CA VAL A 222 2.70 -39.34 -5.35
C VAL A 222 3.67 -39.76 -6.45
N GLN A 223 3.27 -39.65 -7.70
CA GLN A 223 4.13 -40.00 -8.85
C GLN A 223 5.29 -39.04 -8.96
N LEU A 224 5.06 -37.73 -8.82
CA LEU A 224 6.09 -36.71 -8.86
C LEU A 224 7.17 -36.99 -7.82
N VAL A 225 6.77 -37.13 -6.54
CA VAL A 225 7.73 -37.33 -5.44
C VAL A 225 8.44 -38.67 -5.56
N ARG A 226 7.76 -39.73 -5.96
CA ARG A 226 8.39 -41.05 -6.22
C ARG A 226 9.47 -40.95 -7.28
N ASN A 227 9.22 -40.23 -8.39
CA ASN A 227 10.21 -40.02 -9.45
C ASN A 227 11.42 -39.24 -8.96
N ILE A 228 11.21 -38.21 -8.15
CA ILE A 228 12.29 -37.43 -7.55
C ILE A 228 13.16 -38.32 -6.65
N VAL A 229 12.54 -39.10 -5.76
CA VAL A 229 13.25 -40.00 -4.85
C VAL A 229 14.08 -41.02 -5.63
N ASN A 230 13.50 -41.67 -6.64
CA ASN A 230 14.21 -42.64 -7.49
C ASN A 230 15.42 -42.04 -8.18
N ASN A 231 15.30 -40.81 -8.69
CA ASN A 231 16.40 -40.09 -9.35
C ASN A 231 17.55 -39.72 -8.39
N GLN A 232 17.25 -39.58 -7.09
CA GLN A 232 18.25 -39.26 -6.09
C GLN A 232 18.87 -40.50 -5.40
N GLU A 233 18.33 -41.70 -5.59
CA GLU A 233 18.73 -42.91 -4.87
C GLU A 233 20.23 -43.20 -5.00
N GLN A 234 20.80 -43.08 -6.22
CA GLN A 234 22.22 -43.32 -6.45
C GLN A 234 23.12 -42.36 -5.68
N LEU A 235 22.67 -41.06 -5.58
CA LEU A 235 23.43 -40.04 -4.85
C LEU A 235 23.45 -40.32 -3.35
N PHE A 236 22.33 -40.79 -2.78
CA PHE A 236 22.27 -41.18 -1.37
C PHE A 236 23.12 -42.41 -1.08
N ARG A 237 23.14 -43.39 -1.96
CA ARG A 237 24.01 -44.58 -1.85
C ARG A 237 25.49 -44.22 -1.86
N THR A 238 25.92 -43.24 -2.65
CA THR A 238 27.33 -42.78 -2.67
C THR A 238 27.77 -42.05 -1.40
N LYS A 239 26.79 -41.72 -0.54
CA LYS A 239 26.98 -41.11 0.77
C LYS A 239 26.72 -42.08 1.93
N ASP A 240 26.55 -43.37 1.61
CA ASP A 240 26.20 -44.41 2.59
C ASP A 240 24.95 -44.09 3.39
N LEU A 241 23.93 -43.51 2.74
CA LEU A 241 22.65 -43.14 3.34
C LEU A 241 21.52 -44.03 2.81
N HIS A 242 20.58 -44.35 3.72
CA HIS A 242 19.40 -45.11 3.36
C HIS A 242 18.26 -44.17 2.97
N LEU A 243 17.82 -44.25 1.71
CA LEU A 243 16.70 -43.47 1.20
C LEU A 243 15.48 -44.35 1.02
N ARG A 244 14.30 -43.89 1.52
CA ARG A 244 13.04 -44.61 1.42
C ARG A 244 11.90 -43.67 1.01
N PHE A 245 11.05 -44.15 0.09
CA PHE A 245 9.78 -43.51 -0.23
C PHE A 245 8.62 -44.30 0.40
N ILE A 246 7.62 -43.59 0.99
CA ILE A 246 6.43 -44.17 1.58
C ILE A 246 5.20 -43.44 1.04
N ASP A 247 4.30 -44.20 0.42
CA ASP A 247 2.98 -43.70 0.02
C ASP A 247 1.96 -43.96 1.14
N GLU A 248 1.58 -42.89 1.87
CA GLU A 248 0.59 -42.93 2.96
C GLU A 248 -0.79 -42.45 2.50
N THR A 249 -1.06 -42.34 1.21
CA THR A 249 -2.35 -41.87 0.69
C THR A 249 -3.47 -42.91 0.83
N GLN A 250 -3.14 -44.16 1.12
CA GLN A 250 -4.06 -45.27 1.20
C GLN A 250 -4.83 -45.51 -0.15
N GLY A 251 -4.15 -45.26 -1.28
CA GLY A 251 -4.72 -45.42 -2.63
C GLY A 251 -5.67 -44.28 -3.02
N ARG A 252 -5.78 -43.23 -2.25
CA ARG A 252 -6.57 -42.03 -2.63
C ARG A 252 -5.79 -41.16 -3.60
N SER A 253 -6.50 -40.54 -4.53
CA SER A 253 -5.89 -39.62 -5.51
C SER A 253 -5.27 -38.40 -4.83
N ALA A 254 -3.99 -38.12 -5.15
CA ALA A 254 -3.23 -36.96 -4.72
C ALA A 254 -2.99 -35.99 -5.87
N VAL A 255 -3.93 -35.90 -6.83
CA VAL A 255 -3.85 -34.93 -7.93
C VAL A 255 -4.31 -33.57 -7.45
N ILE A 256 -3.45 -32.57 -7.62
CA ILE A 256 -3.70 -31.15 -7.28
C ILE A 256 -3.04 -30.26 -8.34
N ASP A 257 -3.53 -29.03 -8.48
CA ASP A 257 -2.94 -28.04 -9.38
C ASP A 257 -1.70 -27.41 -8.74
N ILE A 258 -0.53 -27.73 -9.25
CA ILE A 258 0.76 -27.22 -8.78
C ILE A 258 1.70 -26.98 -9.96
N ASP A 259 2.74 -26.20 -9.72
CA ASP A 259 3.89 -26.09 -10.63
C ASP A 259 4.88 -27.22 -10.30
N PRO A 260 4.99 -28.26 -11.16
CA PRO A 260 5.78 -29.45 -10.87
C PRO A 260 7.29 -29.16 -10.75
N ASP A 261 7.79 -28.18 -11.49
CA ASP A 261 9.22 -27.82 -11.46
C ASP A 261 9.55 -27.13 -10.13
N MET A 262 8.69 -26.22 -9.67
CA MET A 262 8.88 -25.54 -8.39
C MET A 262 8.73 -26.50 -7.21
N ILE A 263 7.77 -27.40 -7.22
CA ILE A 263 7.62 -28.41 -6.15
C ILE A 263 8.78 -29.41 -6.19
N THR A 264 9.24 -29.82 -7.37
CA THR A 264 10.46 -30.64 -7.52
C THR A 264 11.67 -29.94 -6.86
N GLN A 265 11.86 -28.65 -7.09
CA GLN A 265 12.92 -27.87 -6.46
C GLN A 265 12.79 -27.87 -4.92
N CYS A 266 11.56 -27.74 -4.38
CA CYS A 266 11.33 -27.83 -2.93
C CYS A 266 11.77 -29.19 -2.37
N VAL A 267 11.33 -30.28 -2.96
CA VAL A 267 11.65 -31.63 -2.50
C VAL A 267 13.16 -31.91 -2.58
N ILE A 268 13.80 -31.54 -3.69
CA ILE A 268 15.26 -31.67 -3.85
C ILE A 268 16.01 -30.84 -2.81
N ASN A 269 15.59 -29.63 -2.52
CA ASN A 269 16.21 -28.80 -1.48
C ASN A 269 16.12 -29.45 -0.09
N LEU A 270 14.96 -30.01 0.26
CA LEU A 270 14.78 -30.70 1.55
C LEU A 270 15.61 -31.99 1.61
N MET A 271 15.60 -32.81 0.55
CA MET A 271 16.39 -34.02 0.45
C MET A 271 17.90 -33.71 0.49
N SER A 272 18.35 -32.64 -0.16
CA SER A 272 19.76 -32.21 -0.11
C SER A 272 20.18 -31.78 1.30
N ASN A 273 19.29 -31.13 2.04
CA ASN A 273 19.55 -30.81 3.46
C ASN A 273 19.62 -32.08 4.29
N ALA A 274 18.65 -33.00 4.14
CA ALA A 274 18.66 -34.28 4.83
C ALA A 274 19.98 -35.06 4.55
N MET A 275 20.38 -35.19 3.30
CA MET A 275 21.64 -35.85 2.89
C MET A 275 22.89 -35.19 3.48
N ARG A 276 22.87 -33.88 3.69
CA ARG A 276 24.01 -33.13 4.23
C ARG A 276 24.20 -33.30 5.72
N TYR A 277 23.08 -33.36 6.45
CA TYR A 277 23.10 -33.33 7.91
C TYR A 277 22.85 -34.70 8.56
N THR A 278 22.64 -35.73 7.76
CA THR A 278 22.55 -37.11 8.21
C THR A 278 23.91 -37.78 8.15
N PRO A 279 24.40 -38.40 9.23
CA PRO A 279 25.64 -39.16 9.22
C PRO A 279 25.52 -40.43 8.37
N GLU A 280 26.65 -41.05 8.04
CA GLU A 280 26.75 -42.34 7.35
C GLU A 280 25.84 -43.38 8.08
N ASP A 281 25.28 -44.33 7.35
CA ASP A 281 24.28 -45.32 7.78
C ASP A 281 22.95 -44.75 8.29
N GLY A 282 22.76 -43.41 8.16
CA GLY A 282 21.49 -42.76 8.56
C GLY A 282 20.37 -42.95 7.53
N TRP A 283 19.17 -42.62 7.96
CA TRP A 283 17.95 -42.76 7.17
C TRP A 283 17.38 -41.42 6.75
N VAL A 284 16.91 -41.38 5.50
CA VAL A 284 16.06 -40.32 4.98
C VAL A 284 14.79 -40.93 4.40
N VAL A 285 13.66 -40.53 4.96
CA VAL A 285 12.34 -41.02 4.55
C VAL A 285 11.56 -39.88 3.92
N VAL A 286 11.10 -40.09 2.70
CA VAL A 286 10.21 -39.18 2.01
C VAL A 286 8.82 -39.81 1.95
N SER A 287 7.79 -39.13 2.40
CA SER A 287 6.42 -39.65 2.37
C SER A 287 5.43 -38.64 1.79
N VAL A 288 4.35 -39.17 1.22
CA VAL A 288 3.19 -38.40 0.76
C VAL A 288 1.96 -38.87 1.49
N LYS A 289 1.26 -37.95 2.15
CA LYS A 289 0.05 -38.20 2.93
C LYS A 289 -1.05 -37.23 2.54
N LEU A 290 -2.29 -37.65 2.73
CA LEU A 290 -3.49 -36.84 2.49
C LEU A 290 -4.26 -36.63 3.78
N ASP A 291 -4.59 -35.36 4.05
CA ASP A 291 -5.66 -35.04 4.98
C ASP A 291 -6.91 -34.53 4.24
N ARG A 292 -7.86 -33.91 4.96
CA ARG A 292 -9.09 -33.38 4.38
C ARG A 292 -8.86 -32.18 3.48
N LYS A 293 -7.83 -31.37 3.77
CA LYS A 293 -7.60 -30.07 3.14
C LYS A 293 -6.29 -30.00 2.36
N HIS A 294 -5.31 -30.88 2.70
CA HIS A 294 -3.97 -30.78 2.15
C HIS A 294 -3.45 -32.11 1.62
N VAL A 295 -2.56 -31.99 0.63
CA VAL A 295 -1.55 -33.00 0.30
C VAL A 295 -0.30 -32.62 1.08
N MET A 296 0.24 -33.54 1.84
CA MET A 296 1.45 -33.33 2.65
C MET A 296 2.60 -34.12 2.06
N ILE A 297 3.74 -33.44 1.81
CA ILE A 297 5.00 -34.05 1.43
C ILE A 297 5.93 -33.90 2.62
N THR A 298 6.39 -35.02 3.17
CA THR A 298 7.25 -35.03 4.35
C THR A 298 8.63 -35.58 3.97
N VAL A 299 9.69 -34.88 4.41
CA VAL A 299 11.08 -35.35 4.33
C VAL A 299 11.60 -35.43 5.77
N SER A 300 11.89 -36.62 6.23
CA SER A 300 12.36 -36.91 7.60
C SER A 300 13.74 -37.51 7.55
N ASP A 301 14.66 -37.02 8.36
CA ASP A 301 16.03 -37.53 8.48
C ASP A 301 16.36 -37.92 9.92
N THR A 302 17.36 -38.79 10.08
CA THR A 302 17.94 -39.18 11.37
C THR A 302 19.26 -38.43 11.64
N GLY A 303 19.33 -37.18 11.20
CA GLY A 303 20.54 -36.36 11.28
C GLY A 303 20.75 -35.71 12.64
N ILE A 304 21.64 -34.73 12.66
CA ILE A 304 22.06 -34.01 13.87
C ILE A 304 20.93 -33.21 14.54
N GLY A 305 19.82 -32.99 13.83
CA GLY A 305 18.71 -32.16 14.32
C GLY A 305 19.01 -30.67 14.39
N ILE A 306 18.03 -29.90 14.85
CA ILE A 306 18.07 -28.43 14.94
C ILE A 306 17.68 -28.01 16.36
N ALA A 307 18.42 -27.07 16.94
CA ALA A 307 18.12 -26.51 18.26
C ALA A 307 16.80 -25.73 18.22
N LYS A 308 16.02 -25.80 19.31
CA LYS A 308 14.68 -25.13 19.37
C LYS A 308 14.74 -23.62 19.12
N GLU A 309 15.80 -22.97 19.62
CA GLU A 309 16.04 -21.53 19.41
C GLU A 309 16.26 -21.14 17.95
N ASP A 310 16.69 -22.09 17.14
CA ASP A 310 17.00 -21.88 15.72
C ASP A 310 15.82 -22.16 14.80
N LEU A 311 14.83 -22.96 15.22
CA LEU A 311 13.69 -23.38 14.40
C LEU A 311 12.93 -22.19 13.77
N ALA A 312 12.79 -21.07 14.49
CA ALA A 312 12.14 -19.87 13.98
C ALA A 312 12.97 -19.13 12.89
N ARG A 313 14.27 -19.44 12.78
CA ARG A 313 15.24 -18.72 11.95
C ARG A 313 15.68 -19.49 10.71
N ILE A 314 15.49 -20.82 10.67
CA ILE A 314 16.00 -21.68 9.59
C ILE A 314 15.45 -21.33 8.20
N PHE A 315 14.27 -20.70 8.11
CA PHE A 315 13.69 -20.22 6.89
C PHE A 315 14.19 -18.81 6.48
N GLY A 316 15.04 -18.22 7.34
CA GLY A 316 15.72 -16.96 7.00
C GLY A 316 16.74 -17.15 5.90
N ARG A 317 16.96 -16.13 5.08
CA ARG A 317 17.97 -16.14 4.01
C ARG A 317 19.36 -16.20 4.63
N PHE A 318 20.25 -16.99 4.02
CA PHE A 318 21.66 -17.16 4.41
C PHE A 318 21.82 -17.65 5.85
N TRP A 319 20.74 -18.09 6.50
CA TRP A 319 20.81 -18.58 7.86
C TRP A 319 21.51 -19.94 7.92
N ARG A 320 22.40 -20.10 8.92
CA ARG A 320 23.17 -21.32 9.18
C ARG A 320 23.44 -21.43 10.67
N ALA A 321 23.25 -22.63 11.23
CA ALA A 321 23.41 -22.86 12.68
C ALA A 321 24.85 -22.66 13.18
N ASP A 322 25.87 -22.94 12.35
CA ASP A 322 27.29 -22.79 12.69
C ASP A 322 28.12 -22.41 11.47
N ALA A 323 28.72 -21.21 11.50
CA ALA A 323 29.55 -20.70 10.39
C ALA A 323 30.85 -21.49 10.17
N SER A 324 31.34 -22.27 11.18
CA SER A 324 32.59 -23.00 11.11
C SER A 324 32.43 -24.42 10.52
N ARG A 325 31.43 -25.18 10.97
CA ARG A 325 31.14 -26.54 10.45
C ARG A 325 30.50 -26.53 9.07
N ALA A 326 29.76 -25.46 8.79
CA ALA A 326 29.01 -25.33 7.56
C ALA A 326 29.88 -24.93 6.35
N ARG A 327 31.12 -24.51 6.52
CA ARG A 327 32.06 -24.28 5.39
C ARG A 327 32.43 -25.57 4.66
N GLU A 328 32.64 -26.66 5.40
CA GLU A 328 32.92 -27.97 4.84
C GLU A 328 31.69 -28.60 4.15
N ALA A 329 30.50 -28.31 4.64
CA ALA A 329 29.25 -28.86 4.10
C ALA A 329 28.68 -28.15 2.87
N GLY A 330 29.19 -26.96 2.46
CA GLY A 330 28.89 -26.32 1.15
C GLY A 330 27.49 -25.73 0.93
N GLY A 331 26.64 -25.57 1.95
CA GLY A 331 25.30 -24.98 1.80
C GLY A 331 25.28 -23.45 1.81
N LEU A 332 24.46 -22.85 0.94
CA LEU A 332 24.37 -21.41 0.76
C LEU A 332 23.34 -20.72 1.69
N GLY A 333 22.56 -21.51 2.46
CA GLY A 333 21.55 -20.97 3.37
C GLY A 333 20.33 -20.32 2.68
N VAL A 334 20.15 -20.56 1.39
CA VAL A 334 19.05 -19.98 0.60
C VAL A 334 17.93 -21.00 0.33
N GLY A 335 18.26 -22.30 0.32
CA GLY A 335 17.35 -23.36 -0.11
C GLY A 335 16.03 -23.41 0.67
N LEU A 336 16.06 -23.30 2.00
CA LEU A 336 14.86 -23.31 2.83
C LEU A 336 14.00 -22.04 2.65
N ALA A 337 14.64 -20.89 2.42
CA ALA A 337 13.93 -19.65 2.11
C ALA A 337 13.20 -19.76 0.75
N VAL A 338 13.86 -20.30 -0.28
CA VAL A 338 13.26 -20.59 -1.59
C VAL A 338 12.11 -21.58 -1.44
N THR A 339 12.30 -22.68 -0.71
CA THR A 339 11.25 -23.68 -0.47
C THR A 339 10.02 -23.03 0.19
N LYS A 340 10.20 -22.20 1.21
CA LYS A 340 9.12 -21.49 1.87
C LYS A 340 8.37 -20.59 0.87
N GLN A 341 9.05 -19.77 0.07
CA GLN A 341 8.45 -18.89 -0.92
C GLN A 341 7.67 -19.65 -1.99
N ILE A 342 8.20 -20.77 -2.49
CA ILE A 342 7.49 -21.61 -3.46
C ILE A 342 6.20 -22.16 -2.85
N VAL A 343 6.27 -22.70 -1.63
CA VAL A 343 5.11 -23.29 -0.96
C VAL A 343 4.05 -22.22 -0.67
N GLU A 344 4.44 -21.03 -0.20
CA GLU A 344 3.52 -19.90 0.04
C GLU A 344 2.84 -19.44 -1.26
N ARG A 345 3.55 -19.43 -2.39
CA ARG A 345 2.96 -19.13 -3.70
C ARG A 345 1.95 -20.17 -4.17
N HIS A 346 2.05 -21.40 -3.69
CA HIS A 346 1.04 -22.44 -3.89
C HIS A 346 -0.08 -22.42 -2.82
N HIS A 347 -0.21 -21.31 -2.07
CA HIS A 347 -1.15 -21.14 -0.97
C HIS A 347 -1.02 -22.20 0.13
N GLY A 348 0.16 -22.82 0.20
CA GLY A 348 0.53 -23.81 1.20
C GLY A 348 1.36 -23.20 2.35
N PHE A 349 1.82 -24.07 3.24
CA PHE A 349 2.78 -23.72 4.27
C PHE A 349 3.75 -24.88 4.54
N ILE A 350 4.92 -24.57 5.08
CA ILE A 350 5.92 -25.56 5.49
C ILE A 350 6.04 -25.59 7.01
N ALA A 351 6.02 -26.79 7.58
CA ALA A 351 6.25 -27.05 9.00
C ALA A 351 7.58 -27.77 9.20
N VAL A 352 8.16 -27.62 10.40
CA VAL A 352 9.39 -28.30 10.80
C VAL A 352 9.26 -28.81 12.23
N GLU A 353 9.65 -30.05 12.44
CA GLU A 353 9.81 -30.68 13.75
C GLU A 353 11.23 -31.22 13.84
N SER A 354 11.96 -30.86 14.88
CA SER A 354 13.34 -31.30 15.06
C SER A 354 13.73 -31.37 16.52
N GLU A 355 14.58 -32.34 16.82
CA GLU A 355 15.24 -32.49 18.13
C GLU A 355 16.70 -32.80 17.90
N LEU A 356 17.59 -32.13 18.64
CA LEU A 356 19.03 -32.37 18.54
C LEU A 356 19.35 -33.87 18.72
N GLU A 357 20.24 -34.38 17.88
CA GLU A 357 20.70 -35.77 17.81
C GLU A 357 19.63 -36.83 17.47
N LYS A 358 18.39 -36.38 17.13
CA LYS A 358 17.31 -37.29 16.71
C LYS A 358 16.90 -37.12 15.26
N GLY A 359 17.22 -35.99 14.68
CA GLY A 359 16.91 -35.68 13.29
C GLY A 359 15.90 -34.57 13.11
N THR A 360 15.51 -34.37 11.84
CA THR A 360 14.60 -33.31 11.44
C THR A 360 13.51 -33.84 10.50
N THR A 361 12.32 -33.33 10.64
CA THR A 361 11.16 -33.61 9.78
C THR A 361 10.63 -32.29 9.22
N PHE A 362 10.73 -32.13 7.92
CA PHE A 362 10.06 -31.03 7.19
C PHE A 362 8.80 -31.54 6.52
N THR A 363 7.69 -30.82 6.64
CA THR A 363 6.42 -31.16 6.02
C THR A 363 5.90 -29.97 5.20
N ILE A 364 5.76 -30.16 3.89
CA ILE A 364 5.11 -29.23 2.96
C ILE A 364 3.62 -29.56 2.95
N HIS A 365 2.79 -28.56 3.18
CA HIS A 365 1.33 -28.66 3.11
C HIS A 365 0.84 -27.89 1.91
N LEU A 366 0.25 -28.58 0.93
CA LEU A 366 -0.34 -27.99 -0.28
C LEU A 366 -1.86 -28.15 -0.24
N PRO A 367 -2.66 -27.10 -0.52
CA PRO A 367 -4.11 -27.21 -0.51
C PRO A 367 -4.60 -28.15 -1.60
N ARG A 368 -5.65 -28.94 -1.31
CA ARG A 368 -6.27 -29.85 -2.28
C ARG A 368 -7.22 -29.14 -3.24
N GLU A 369 -7.80 -28.03 -2.80
CA GLU A 369 -8.65 -27.18 -3.60
C GLU A 369 -7.99 -25.79 -3.64
N HIS A 370 -7.73 -25.26 -4.82
CA HIS A 370 -7.36 -23.85 -4.93
C HIS A 370 -8.55 -23.01 -4.47
N VAL A 371 -8.33 -22.16 -3.49
CA VAL A 371 -9.24 -21.04 -3.22
C VAL A 371 -9.16 -20.15 -4.45
N ASN A 372 -10.15 -20.27 -5.34
CA ASN A 372 -10.33 -19.31 -6.42
C ASN A 372 -10.48 -17.95 -5.75
N GLU A 373 -9.42 -17.12 -5.80
CA GLU A 373 -9.62 -15.69 -5.64
C GLU A 373 -10.68 -15.28 -6.66
N PRO A 374 -11.73 -14.53 -6.25
CA PRO A 374 -12.71 -14.06 -7.20
C PRO A 374 -11.93 -13.23 -8.23
N SER A 375 -11.83 -13.79 -9.43
CA SER A 375 -11.29 -13.10 -10.57
C SER A 375 -11.93 -11.72 -10.61
N SER A 376 -11.14 -10.67 -10.52
CA SER A 376 -11.52 -9.28 -10.80
C SER A 376 -11.95 -9.21 -12.26
N SER A 377 -13.13 -9.81 -12.56
CA SER A 377 -13.70 -9.81 -13.87
C SER A 377 -14.70 -8.68 -13.98
N THR A 378 -14.30 -7.74 -14.81
CA THR A 378 -15.19 -7.05 -15.74
C THR A 378 -16.09 -5.98 -15.13
N ILE A 379 -15.48 -4.83 -14.92
CA ILE A 379 -16.22 -3.58 -15.18
C ILE A 379 -16.46 -3.56 -16.70
N LYS A 380 -17.64 -4.02 -17.14
CA LYS A 380 -18.19 -3.65 -18.44
C LYS A 380 -18.76 -2.25 -18.34
N HIS A 381 -18.28 -1.39 -19.22
CA HIS A 381 -18.83 -0.06 -19.56
C HIS A 381 -20.31 -0.10 -19.91
#